data_e0209cfde26cf59298218b41545eeb05
#
_entry.id   e0209cfde26cf59298218b41545eeb05
#
_cell.length_a   1.000
_cell.length_b   1.000
_cell.length_c   1.000
_cell.angle_alpha   90.00
_cell.angle_beta   90.00
_cell.angle_gamma   90.00
#
_symmetry.space_group_name_H-M   'P 1'
#
loop_
_entity.id
_entity.type
_entity.pdbx_description
1 polymer ?
#
loop_
_entity_poly.entity_id
_entity_poly.type
_entity_poly.pdbx_seq_one_letter_code
_entity_poly.pdbx_strand_id
1 'polypeptide(L)'
;MKSAVLIIRPTSDNLLYVYTLRQNALRSVCVSAPKLDLALLPLVDKVLKQSQLKPSHLVAIGLVQSPMSLASQRLAVSVVNSLAWAWGIKVFAHHGDVTATAIAKSLKKAKKGFLPAEYSAAPRIG
;
A
#
# COMPACT_ATOMS: atom_id res chain seq x y z
N MET A 1 18.74 8.04 -4.70
CA MET A 1 18.44 8.29 -3.29
C MET A 1 17.04 7.79 -2.95
N LYS A 2 16.91 7.07 -1.87
CA LYS A 2 15.61 6.55 -1.44
C LYS A 2 14.85 7.64 -0.69
N SER A 3 13.75 8.09 -1.24
CA SER A 3 12.99 9.19 -0.64
C SER A 3 11.49 9.08 -0.85
N ALA A 4 11.03 8.06 -1.54
CA ALA A 4 9.62 7.91 -1.87
C ALA A 4 8.98 6.77 -1.09
N VAL A 5 7.66 6.87 -0.89
CA VAL A 5 6.84 5.87 -0.23
C VAL A 5 5.70 5.51 -1.16
N LEU A 6 5.42 4.21 -1.25
CA LEU A 6 4.29 3.70 -2.01
C LEU A 6 3.22 3.24 -1.03
N ILE A 7 1.97 3.63 -1.25
CA ILE A 7 0.87 3.28 -0.36
C ILE A 7 -0.25 2.65 -1.17
N ILE A 8 -0.77 1.54 -0.69
CA ILE A 8 -1.83 0.78 -1.36
C ILE A 8 -3.09 0.80 -0.49
N ARG A 9 -4.22 1.19 -1.09
CA ARG A 9 -5.51 1.23 -0.38
C ARG A 9 -6.60 0.62 -1.25
N PRO A 10 -6.89 -0.67 -1.08
CA PRO A 10 -8.08 -1.26 -1.66
C PRO A 10 -9.29 -0.92 -0.80
N THR A 11 -10.46 -0.81 -1.42
CA THR A 11 -11.70 -0.46 -0.70
C THR A 11 -12.75 -1.55 -0.85
N SER A 12 -13.76 -1.52 0.01
CA SER A 12 -14.84 -2.50 -0.01
C SER A 12 -15.79 -2.32 -1.19
N ASP A 13 -15.77 -1.17 -1.85
CA ASP A 13 -16.61 -0.89 -3.01
C ASP A 13 -15.87 -1.09 -4.34
N ASN A 14 -14.87 -1.95 -4.33
CA ASN A 14 -14.13 -2.37 -5.52
C ASN A 14 -13.32 -1.26 -6.17
N LEU A 15 -12.83 -0.33 -5.39
CA LEU A 15 -11.87 0.66 -5.85
C LEU A 15 -10.48 0.32 -5.32
N LEU A 16 -9.48 0.67 -6.09
CA LEU A 16 -8.09 0.51 -5.69
C LEU A 16 -7.39 1.84 -5.86
N TYR A 17 -6.84 2.36 -4.76
CA TYR A 17 -6.02 3.54 -4.75
C TYR A 17 -4.57 3.14 -4.57
N VAL A 18 -3.69 3.74 -5.35
CA VAL A 18 -2.26 3.65 -5.14
C VAL A 18 -1.73 5.07 -5.04
N TYR A 19 -1.01 5.33 -3.96
CA TYR A 19 -0.46 6.65 -3.68
C TYR A 19 1.05 6.60 -3.73
N THR A 20 1.65 7.72 -4.10
CA THR A 20 3.07 7.95 -3.91
C THR A 20 3.24 9.19 -3.04
N LEU A 21 4.15 9.11 -2.09
CA LEU A 21 4.53 10.26 -1.26
C LEU A 21 6.01 10.54 -1.49
N ARG A 22 6.32 11.74 -1.94
CA ARG A 22 7.67 12.17 -2.22
C ARG A 22 7.81 13.64 -1.88
N GLN A 23 8.70 13.97 -0.95
CA GLN A 23 8.93 15.37 -0.55
C GLN A 23 7.65 16.09 -0.15
N ASN A 24 6.83 15.43 0.68
CA ASN A 24 5.52 15.90 1.15
C ASN A 24 4.46 16.06 0.05
N ALA A 25 4.75 15.68 -1.18
CA ALA A 25 3.77 15.68 -2.25
C ALA A 25 3.12 14.29 -2.32
N LEU A 26 1.83 14.23 -2.00
CA LEU A 26 1.05 13.01 -2.06
C LEU A 26 0.24 13.02 -3.34
N ARG A 27 0.42 11.98 -4.15
CA ARG A 27 -0.32 11.78 -5.38
C ARG A 27 -1.07 10.46 -5.32
N SER A 28 -2.20 10.38 -6.00
CA SER A 28 -2.98 9.16 -6.02
C SER A 28 -3.50 8.85 -7.41
N VAL A 29 -3.64 7.56 -7.68
CA VAL A 29 -4.35 7.05 -8.85
C VAL A 29 -5.38 6.07 -8.32
N CYS A 30 -6.60 6.18 -8.82
CA CYS A 30 -7.70 5.31 -8.43
C CYS A 30 -8.29 4.63 -9.65
N VAL A 31 -8.52 3.34 -9.54
CA VAL A 31 -9.19 2.58 -10.61
C VAL A 31 -10.27 1.70 -10.01
N SER A 32 -11.24 1.33 -10.86
CA SER A 32 -12.19 0.28 -10.51
C SER A 32 -11.48 -1.06 -10.55
N ALA A 33 -11.59 -1.83 -9.50
CA ALA A 33 -10.87 -3.09 -9.35
C ALA A 33 -11.79 -4.17 -8.75
N PRO A 34 -12.81 -4.61 -9.51
CA PRO A 34 -13.69 -5.66 -9.01
C PRO A 34 -12.94 -6.99 -8.79
N LYS A 35 -11.83 -7.17 -9.48
CA LYS A 35 -10.92 -8.31 -9.26
C LYS A 35 -9.56 -7.76 -8.85
N LEU A 36 -9.36 -7.64 -7.55
CA LEU A 36 -8.16 -7.05 -7.00
C LEU A 36 -6.89 -7.79 -7.44
N ASP A 37 -6.97 -9.11 -7.52
CA ASP A 37 -5.84 -9.95 -7.94
C ASP A 37 -5.32 -9.61 -9.34
N LEU A 38 -6.20 -9.12 -10.21
CA LEU A 38 -5.81 -8.76 -11.58
C LEU A 38 -5.39 -7.29 -11.71
N ALA A 39 -5.80 -6.44 -10.77
CA ALA A 39 -5.61 -5.00 -10.88
C ALA A 39 -4.39 -4.49 -10.14
N LEU A 40 -3.99 -5.15 -9.05
CA LEU A 40 -3.07 -4.57 -8.08
C LEU A 40 -1.67 -4.36 -8.65
N LEU A 41 -1.02 -5.41 -9.15
CA LEU A 41 0.34 -5.28 -9.67
C LEU A 41 0.42 -4.40 -10.91
N PRO A 42 -0.49 -4.52 -11.89
CA PRO A 42 -0.45 -3.59 -13.04
C PRO A 42 -0.60 -2.13 -12.63
N LEU A 43 -1.45 -1.83 -11.64
CA LEU A 43 -1.61 -0.44 -11.20
C LEU A 43 -0.35 0.07 -10.49
N VAL A 44 0.26 -0.75 -9.65
CA VAL A 44 1.53 -0.38 -9.01
C VAL A 44 2.58 -0.04 -10.08
N ASP A 45 2.74 -0.90 -11.07
CA ASP A 45 3.69 -0.68 -12.14
C ASP A 45 3.39 0.62 -12.90
N LYS A 46 2.13 0.85 -13.22
CA LYS A 46 1.72 2.06 -13.93
C LYS A 46 2.02 3.32 -13.12
N VAL A 47 1.71 3.30 -11.82
CA VAL A 47 1.92 4.46 -10.95
C VAL A 47 3.42 4.77 -10.84
N LEU A 48 4.25 3.75 -10.66
CA LEU A 48 5.70 3.97 -10.58
C LEU A 48 6.23 4.59 -11.88
N LYS A 49 5.79 4.09 -13.02
CA LYS A 49 6.22 4.63 -14.31
C LYS A 49 5.74 6.07 -14.52
N GLN A 50 4.49 6.36 -14.21
CA GLN A 50 3.95 7.71 -14.33
C GLN A 50 4.64 8.70 -13.40
N SER A 51 5.05 8.24 -12.23
CA SER A 51 5.74 9.07 -11.25
C SER A 51 7.24 9.13 -11.49
N GLN A 52 7.74 8.45 -12.51
CA GLN A 52 9.16 8.33 -12.80
C GLN A 52 9.95 7.79 -11.61
N LEU A 53 9.34 6.84 -10.90
CA LEU A 53 9.95 6.20 -9.75
C LEU A 53 10.36 4.77 -10.10
N LYS A 54 11.55 4.41 -9.65
CA LYS A 54 12.03 3.02 -9.67
C LYS A 54 11.89 2.45 -8.26
N PRO A 55 11.79 1.12 -8.11
CA PRO A 55 11.78 0.53 -6.76
C PRO A 55 12.95 0.98 -5.90
N SER A 56 14.11 1.25 -6.50
CA SER A 56 15.29 1.73 -5.78
C SER A 56 15.11 3.09 -5.12
N HIS A 57 14.10 3.86 -5.52
CA HIS A 57 13.78 5.16 -4.91
C HIS A 57 12.87 5.00 -3.69
N LEU A 58 12.29 3.83 -3.47
CA LEU A 58 11.33 3.62 -2.39
C LEU A 58 12.03 3.27 -1.09
N VAL A 59 11.59 3.88 0.01
CA VAL A 59 12.07 3.53 1.35
C VAL A 59 11.13 2.56 2.04
N ALA A 60 9.84 2.58 1.69
CA ALA A 60 8.84 1.76 2.33
C ALA A 60 7.60 1.63 1.45
N ILE A 61 6.83 0.58 1.72
CA ILE A 61 5.51 0.36 1.15
C ILE A 61 4.51 0.19 2.28
N GLY A 62 3.39 0.88 2.17
CA GLY A 62 2.33 0.86 3.17
C GLY A 62 1.05 0.26 2.66
N LEU A 63 0.30 -0.35 3.55
CA LEU A 63 -1.04 -0.85 3.28
C LEU A 63 -2.02 -0.13 4.18
N VAL A 64 -3.02 0.50 3.58
CA VAL A 64 -4.07 1.18 4.34
C VAL A 64 -5.10 0.14 4.75
N GLN A 65 -5.36 0.08 6.05
CA GLN A 65 -6.34 -0.82 6.62
C GLN A 65 -7.74 -0.26 6.40
N SER A 66 -8.60 -1.05 5.79
CA SER A 66 -10.00 -0.71 5.60
C SER A 66 -10.84 -1.98 5.60
N PRO A 67 -12.12 -1.91 5.98
CA PRO A 67 -12.98 -3.09 5.95
C PRO A 67 -13.10 -3.64 4.53
N MET A 68 -12.88 -4.94 4.40
CA MET A 68 -13.04 -5.65 3.14
C MET A 68 -13.11 -7.15 3.42
N SER A 69 -13.34 -7.96 2.41
CA SER A 69 -13.37 -9.41 2.57
C SER A 69 -12.02 -9.92 3.05
N LEU A 70 -12.04 -11.03 3.78
CA LEU A 70 -10.81 -11.65 4.26
C LEU A 70 -9.89 -12.04 3.10
N ALA A 71 -10.47 -12.54 2.01
CA ALA A 71 -9.69 -12.91 0.83
C ALA A 71 -8.95 -11.70 0.25
N SER A 72 -9.63 -10.55 0.14
CA SER A 72 -9.01 -9.34 -0.37
C SER A 72 -7.93 -8.81 0.57
N GLN A 73 -8.16 -8.88 1.89
CA GLN A 73 -7.16 -8.49 2.88
C GLN A 73 -5.90 -9.33 2.75
N ARG A 74 -6.07 -10.65 2.68
CA ARG A 74 -4.93 -11.57 2.56
C ARG A 74 -4.17 -11.34 1.26
N LEU A 75 -4.88 -11.11 0.18
CA LEU A 75 -4.24 -10.80 -1.10
C LEU A 75 -3.41 -9.53 -1.01
N ALA A 76 -3.99 -8.45 -0.48
CA ALA A 76 -3.29 -7.18 -0.37
C ALA A 76 -2.05 -7.29 0.51
N VAL A 77 -2.17 -7.96 1.66
CA VAL A 77 -1.03 -8.19 2.57
C VAL A 77 0.05 -9.00 1.87
N SER A 78 -0.35 -10.05 1.17
CA SER A 78 0.60 -10.92 0.46
C SER A 78 1.38 -10.14 -0.61
N VAL A 79 0.69 -9.32 -1.39
CA VAL A 79 1.34 -8.53 -2.44
C VAL A 79 2.28 -7.49 -1.82
N VAL A 80 1.83 -6.77 -0.81
CA VAL A 80 2.67 -5.76 -0.14
C VAL A 80 3.92 -6.41 0.45
N ASN A 81 3.78 -7.53 1.14
CA ASN A 81 4.90 -8.25 1.72
C ASN A 81 5.88 -8.73 0.64
N SER A 82 5.36 -9.26 -0.46
CA SER A 82 6.18 -9.77 -1.55
C SER A 82 6.98 -8.65 -2.20
N LEU A 83 6.35 -7.50 -2.43
CA LEU A 83 7.04 -6.35 -3.02
C LEU A 83 8.10 -5.80 -2.07
N ALA A 84 7.78 -5.70 -0.79
CA ALA A 84 8.74 -5.20 0.19
C ALA A 84 9.96 -6.12 0.26
N TRP A 85 9.73 -7.43 0.26
CA TRP A 85 10.82 -8.39 0.28
C TRP A 85 11.66 -8.31 -1.00
N ALA A 86 11.00 -8.30 -2.16
CA ALA A 86 11.69 -8.27 -3.44
C ALA A 86 12.52 -6.98 -3.63
N TRP A 87 12.01 -5.87 -3.14
CA TRP A 87 12.68 -4.56 -3.28
C TRP A 87 13.58 -4.22 -2.10
N GLY A 88 13.59 -5.04 -1.05
CA GLY A 88 14.43 -4.81 0.12
C GLY A 88 14.05 -3.55 0.89
N ILE A 89 12.77 -3.24 0.99
CA ILE A 89 12.27 -2.03 1.65
C ILE A 89 11.40 -2.38 2.86
N LYS A 90 11.10 -1.38 3.67
CA LYS A 90 10.30 -1.54 4.88
C LYS A 90 8.82 -1.62 4.56
N VAL A 91 8.05 -2.21 5.46
CA VAL A 91 6.58 -2.26 5.38
C VAL A 91 5.98 -1.52 6.56
N PHE A 92 4.81 -0.97 6.35
CA PHE A 92 4.01 -0.40 7.45
C PHE A 92 2.52 -0.53 7.14
N ALA A 93 1.73 -0.48 8.18
CA ALA A 93 0.28 -0.40 8.05
C ALA A 93 -0.17 1.01 8.43
N HIS A 94 -1.22 1.45 7.80
CA HIS A 94 -1.78 2.78 8.05
C HIS A 94 -3.27 2.66 8.34
N HIS A 95 -3.72 3.40 9.34
CA HIS A 95 -5.12 3.51 9.71
C HIS A 95 -5.56 4.95 9.55
N GLY A 96 -6.77 5.15 9.05
CA GLY A 96 -7.35 6.47 8.93
C GLY A 96 -7.04 7.15 7.61
N ASP A 97 -7.16 8.46 7.61
CA ASP A 97 -7.05 9.25 6.39
C ASP A 97 -5.66 9.19 5.78
N VAL A 98 -5.63 9.22 4.46
CA VAL A 98 -4.37 9.23 3.73
C VAL A 98 -4.01 10.66 3.38
N THR A 99 -3.16 11.24 4.21
CA THR A 99 -2.59 12.58 3.99
C THR A 99 -1.08 12.47 4.14
N ALA A 100 -0.36 13.46 3.63
CA ALA A 100 1.10 13.45 3.73
C ALA A 100 1.55 13.38 5.21
N THR A 101 0.91 14.16 6.08
CA THR A 101 1.24 14.18 7.50
C THR A 101 0.93 12.85 8.18
N ALA A 102 -0.23 12.26 7.91
CA ALA A 102 -0.64 11.00 8.51
C ALA A 102 0.28 9.85 8.06
N ILE A 103 0.62 9.81 6.79
CA ILE A 103 1.54 8.79 6.28
C ILE A 103 2.94 8.95 6.89
N ALA A 104 3.41 10.19 7.05
CA ALA A 104 4.71 10.42 7.68
C ALA A 104 4.76 9.88 9.11
N LYS A 105 3.65 10.00 9.85
CA LYS A 105 3.56 9.41 11.19
C LYS A 105 3.63 7.89 11.16
N SER A 106 2.85 7.26 10.29
CA SER A 106 2.84 5.80 10.17
C SER A 106 4.20 5.28 9.70
N LEU A 107 4.87 6.03 8.85
CA LEU A 107 6.17 5.66 8.31
C LEU A 107 7.22 5.49 9.41
N LYS A 108 7.10 6.20 10.52
CA LYS A 108 8.02 6.05 11.65
C LYS A 108 7.99 4.65 12.25
N LYS A 109 6.90 3.92 12.06
CA LYS A 109 6.74 2.54 12.54
C LYS A 109 7.09 1.50 11.49
N ALA A 110 7.52 1.93 10.31
CA ALA A 110 7.90 1.01 9.24
C ALA A 110 9.12 0.19 9.65
N LYS A 111 9.13 -1.08 9.27
CA LYS A 111 10.21 -1.99 9.62
C LYS A 111 10.43 -3.02 8.53
N LYS A 112 11.60 -3.62 8.49
CA LYS A 112 11.86 -4.79 7.65
C LYS A 112 11.04 -5.96 8.17
N GLY A 113 10.54 -6.78 7.26
CA GLY A 113 9.76 -7.95 7.62
C GLY A 113 8.45 -7.97 6.88
N PHE A 114 7.45 -8.60 7.51
CA PHE A 114 6.16 -8.82 6.88
C PHE A 114 5.03 -8.33 7.79
N LEU A 115 3.98 -7.79 7.15
CA LEU A 115 2.73 -7.56 7.83
C LEU A 115 2.05 -8.92 8.08
N PRO A 116 1.33 -9.08 9.21
CA PRO A 116 0.57 -10.31 9.46
C PRO A 116 -0.48 -10.55 8.38
N ALA A 117 -0.64 -11.80 7.97
CA ALA A 117 -1.59 -12.16 6.91
C ALA A 117 -3.04 -11.82 7.27
N GLU A 118 -3.36 -11.77 8.56
CA GLU A 118 -4.71 -11.47 9.04
C GLU A 118 -4.83 -10.05 9.58
N TYR A 119 -3.90 -9.20 9.21
CA TYR A 119 -3.92 -7.82 9.66
C TYR A 119 -5.13 -7.11 9.05
N SER A 120 -6.07 -6.69 9.90
CA SER A 120 -7.32 -6.11 9.47
C SER A 120 -7.78 -5.03 10.45
N ALA A 121 -8.35 -3.96 9.91
CA ALA A 121 -8.98 -2.92 10.71
C ALA A 121 -10.41 -3.29 11.10
N ALA A 122 -11.04 -4.21 10.40
CA ALA A 122 -12.43 -4.58 10.65
C ALA A 122 -12.52 -5.59 11.78
N PRO A 123 -13.54 -5.50 12.65
CA PRO A 123 -13.78 -6.53 13.64
C PRO A 123 -14.05 -7.86 12.97
N ARG A 124 -13.60 -8.91 13.61
CA ARG A 124 -13.83 -10.26 13.14
C ARG A 124 -15.16 -10.74 13.71
N ILE A 125 -16.03 -11.17 12.86
CA ILE A 125 -17.34 -11.65 13.27
C ILE A 125 -17.44 -13.11 12.91
N GLY A 126 -17.58 -13.91 13.92
CA GLY A 126 -17.77 -15.34 13.75
C GLY A 126 -16.61 -16.06 13.19
#